data_3c484e5cee25ce93b3de6493f30da483
#
_entry.id   3c484e5cee25ce93b3de6493f30da483
#
_cell.length_a   1.000
_cell.length_b   1.000
_cell.length_c   1.000
_cell.angle_alpha   90.00
_cell.angle_beta   90.00
_cell.angle_gamma   90.00
#
_symmetry.space_group_name_H-M   'P 1'
#
loop_
_entity.id
_entity.type
_entity.pdbx_description
1 polymer ?
#
loop_
_entity_poly.entity_id
_entity_poly.type
_entity_poly.pdbx_seq_one_letter_code
_entity_poly.pdbx_strand_id
1 'polypeptide(L)'
;MREVTMYVAYDDKEFDNYEACLAYENKGYGLMIGIAKKYSFYDKNMNEILPPSNSFNVEDWLTWLDDAYSYCAYIRKEGSLTDDEEKIISENIGACICNEDFSCAVGLFEYNMRTGLWVKVDE
;
A
#
# COMPACT_ATOMS: atom_id res chain seq x y z
N MET A 1 -34.88 10.69 23.07
CA MET A 1 -34.10 10.36 21.88
C MET A 1 -32.66 10.07 22.30
N ARG A 2 -32.12 8.96 21.82
CA ARG A 2 -30.75 8.56 22.16
C ARG A 2 -29.83 9.00 21.05
N GLU A 3 -28.81 9.76 21.38
CA GLU A 3 -27.73 10.07 20.44
C GLU A 3 -26.79 8.87 20.34
N VAL A 4 -26.43 8.52 19.11
CA VAL A 4 -25.45 7.47 18.83
C VAL A 4 -24.24 8.12 18.19
N THR A 5 -23.08 8.01 18.85
CA THR A 5 -21.82 8.46 18.31
C THR A 5 -21.21 7.31 17.51
N MET A 6 -20.93 7.56 16.23
CA MET A 6 -20.26 6.59 15.36
C MET A 6 -18.81 6.99 15.16
N TYR A 7 -17.93 6.00 15.15
CA TYR A 7 -16.52 6.17 14.86
C TYR A 7 -16.23 5.59 13.48
N VAL A 8 -15.61 6.38 12.61
CA VAL A 8 -15.36 6.00 11.22
C VAL A 8 -13.88 5.71 11.03
N ALA A 9 -13.55 4.52 10.53
CA ALA A 9 -12.19 4.13 10.24
C ALA A 9 -11.74 4.66 8.87
N TYR A 10 -10.47 4.45 8.54
CA TYR A 10 -9.83 4.96 7.32
C TYR A 10 -10.51 4.51 6.02
N ASP A 11 -11.20 3.37 6.05
CA ASP A 11 -11.92 2.81 4.88
C ASP A 11 -13.43 3.06 4.93
N ASP A 12 -13.86 4.05 5.73
CA ASP A 12 -15.26 4.42 5.96
C ASP A 12 -16.07 3.38 6.73
N LYS A 13 -15.43 2.35 7.27
CA LYS A 13 -16.11 1.37 8.10
C LYS A 13 -16.51 2.01 9.42
N GLU A 14 -17.78 1.84 9.80
CA GLU A 14 -18.37 2.44 10.98
C GLU A 14 -18.31 1.53 12.19
N PHE A 15 -18.04 2.10 13.35
CA PHE A 15 -18.03 1.41 14.64
C PHE A 15 -18.82 2.21 15.66
N ASP A 16 -19.55 1.54 16.52
CA ASP A 16 -20.24 2.14 17.65
C ASP A 16 -19.36 2.22 18.90
N ASN A 17 -18.19 1.63 18.87
CA ASN A 17 -17.23 1.54 19.96
C ASN A 17 -15.87 2.11 19.52
N TYR A 18 -15.37 3.08 20.30
CA TYR A 18 -14.07 3.72 20.00
C TYR A 18 -12.92 2.71 20.01
N GLU A 19 -12.88 1.80 20.99
CA GLU A 19 -11.82 0.82 21.10
C GLU A 19 -11.79 -0.14 19.90
N ALA A 20 -12.97 -0.55 19.42
CA ALA A 20 -13.07 -1.40 18.23
C ALA A 20 -12.57 -0.69 16.98
N CYS A 21 -12.92 0.58 16.80
CA CYS A 21 -12.43 1.39 15.69
C CYS A 21 -10.92 1.57 15.77
N LEU A 22 -10.38 1.87 16.94
CA LEU A 22 -8.95 2.05 17.18
C LEU A 22 -8.17 0.77 16.88
N ALA A 23 -8.66 -0.38 17.33
CA ALA A 23 -8.04 -1.68 17.08
C ALA A 23 -8.01 -1.98 15.57
N TYR A 24 -9.09 -1.66 14.87
CA TYR A 24 -9.18 -1.84 13.42
C TYR A 24 -8.17 -0.96 12.68
N GLU A 25 -8.04 0.30 13.09
CA GLU A 25 -7.05 1.22 12.48
C GLU A 25 -5.61 0.80 12.79
N ASN A 26 -5.33 0.31 14.00
CA ASN A 26 -4.02 -0.21 14.34
C ASN A 26 -3.64 -1.42 13.49
N LYS A 27 -4.61 -2.29 13.20
CA LYS A 27 -4.40 -3.42 12.29
C LYS A 27 -4.08 -2.91 10.87
N GLY A 28 -4.82 -1.92 10.37
CA GLY A 28 -4.56 -1.30 9.07
C GLY A 28 -3.18 -0.67 9.01
N TYR A 29 -2.78 0.04 10.06
CA TYR A 29 -1.44 0.64 10.15
C TYR A 29 -0.34 -0.44 10.09
N GLY A 30 -0.52 -1.55 10.81
CA GLY A 30 0.42 -2.67 10.78
C GLY A 30 0.54 -3.30 9.39
N LEU A 31 -0.57 -3.40 8.67
CA LEU A 31 -0.56 -3.89 7.29
C LEU A 31 0.19 -2.93 6.36
N MET A 32 0.01 -1.63 6.53
CA MET A 32 0.73 -0.63 5.73
C MET A 32 2.23 -0.68 5.98
N ILE A 33 2.67 -0.85 7.23
CA ILE A 33 4.09 -1.06 7.56
C ILE A 33 4.61 -2.32 6.87
N GLY A 34 3.84 -3.40 6.89
CA GLY A 34 4.19 -4.65 6.22
C GLY A 34 4.39 -4.47 4.71
N ILE A 35 3.51 -3.72 4.06
CA ILE A 35 3.62 -3.39 2.64
C ILE A 35 4.90 -2.58 2.38
N ALA A 36 5.16 -1.55 3.20
CA ALA A 36 6.34 -0.70 3.06
C ALA A 36 7.66 -1.46 3.24
N LYS A 37 7.67 -2.51 4.06
CA LYS A 37 8.85 -3.38 4.21
C LYS A 37 9.08 -4.31 3.04
N LYS A 38 8.02 -4.69 2.34
CA LYS A 38 8.08 -5.63 1.23
C LYS A 38 8.21 -4.96 -0.12
N TYR A 39 7.70 -3.74 -0.25
CA TYR A 39 7.72 -2.96 -1.47
C TYR A 39 8.42 -1.64 -1.24
N SER A 40 9.40 -1.32 -2.09
CA SER A 40 10.06 -0.02 -2.13
C SER A 40 9.83 0.60 -3.51
N PHE A 41 9.50 1.88 -3.53
CA PHE A 41 9.20 2.61 -4.77
C PHE A 41 10.32 3.60 -5.05
N TYR A 42 10.77 3.65 -6.30
CA TYR A 42 11.86 4.53 -6.73
C TYR A 42 11.41 5.35 -7.94
N ASP A 43 11.86 6.60 -8.00
CA ASP A 43 11.62 7.43 -9.18
C ASP A 43 12.57 7.05 -10.33
N LYS A 44 12.48 7.76 -11.46
CA LYS A 44 13.33 7.51 -12.64
C LYS A 44 14.82 7.70 -12.37
N ASN A 45 15.18 8.42 -11.31
CA ASN A 45 16.55 8.67 -10.90
C ASN A 45 17.01 7.71 -9.81
N MET A 46 16.22 6.68 -9.48
CA MET A 46 16.46 5.71 -8.41
C MET A 46 16.48 6.32 -7.01
N ASN A 47 15.79 7.44 -6.83
CA ASN A 47 15.54 8.00 -5.50
C ASN A 47 14.31 7.35 -4.90
N GLU A 48 14.44 6.84 -3.68
CA GLU A 48 13.33 6.18 -3.00
C GLU A 48 12.24 7.17 -2.59
N ILE A 49 10.99 6.79 -2.86
CA ILE A 49 9.81 7.54 -2.43
C ILE A 49 9.44 7.01 -1.05
N LEU A 50 9.91 7.69 0.00
CA LEU A 50 9.81 7.21 1.37
C LEU A 50 8.39 7.32 1.92
N PRO A 51 7.95 6.34 2.75
CA PRO A 51 6.66 6.42 3.42
C PRO A 51 6.67 7.47 4.55
N PRO A 52 5.49 7.88 5.06
CA PRO A 52 5.39 8.88 6.12
C PRO A 52 5.75 8.27 7.49
N SER A 53 7.04 8.07 7.74
CA SER A 53 7.54 7.35 8.92
C SER A 53 7.16 7.98 10.26
N ASN A 54 6.77 9.25 10.28
CA ASN A 54 6.37 9.97 11.49
C ASN A 54 4.84 10.00 11.70
N SER A 55 4.07 9.35 10.82
CA SER A 55 2.63 9.31 10.92
C SER A 55 2.13 7.96 11.40
N PHE A 56 1.13 7.97 12.29
CA PHE A 56 0.41 6.77 12.71
C PHE A 56 -0.98 6.70 12.07
N ASN A 57 -1.28 7.61 11.14
CA ASN A 57 -2.56 7.69 10.46
C ASN A 57 -2.52 6.85 9.19
N VAL A 58 -3.40 5.86 9.09
CA VAL A 58 -3.48 4.95 7.93
C VAL A 58 -3.75 5.73 6.64
N GLU A 59 -4.55 6.81 6.70
CA GLU A 59 -4.85 7.63 5.52
C GLU A 59 -3.58 8.24 4.90
N ASP A 60 -2.63 8.68 5.74
CA ASP A 60 -1.36 9.23 5.25
C ASP A 60 -0.55 8.15 4.52
N TRP A 61 -0.55 6.92 5.04
CA TRP A 61 0.14 5.79 4.40
C TRP A 61 -0.54 5.38 3.09
N LEU A 62 -1.86 5.42 3.05
CA LEU A 62 -2.60 5.13 1.81
C LEU A 62 -2.33 6.20 0.75
N THR A 63 -2.26 7.47 1.15
CA THR A 63 -1.90 8.57 0.26
C THR A 63 -0.49 8.37 -0.29
N TRP A 64 0.46 8.00 0.58
CA TRP A 64 1.82 7.67 0.14
C TRP A 64 1.82 6.52 -0.87
N LEU A 65 1.08 5.46 -0.61
CA LEU A 65 1.03 4.29 -1.49
C LEU A 65 0.52 4.67 -2.88
N ASP A 66 -0.55 5.45 -2.94
CA ASP A 66 -1.14 5.92 -4.21
C ASP A 66 -0.18 6.84 -4.96
N ASP A 67 0.39 7.83 -4.28
CA ASP A 67 1.34 8.77 -4.88
C ASP A 67 2.62 8.07 -5.32
N ALA A 68 3.17 7.21 -4.48
CA ALA A 68 4.39 6.47 -4.80
C ALA A 68 4.19 5.60 -6.03
N TYR A 69 3.08 4.87 -6.10
CA TYR A 69 2.77 4.04 -7.26
C TYR A 69 2.57 4.88 -8.53
N SER A 70 1.92 6.03 -8.41
CA SER A 70 1.63 6.91 -9.56
C SER A 70 2.89 7.56 -10.13
N TYR A 71 3.87 7.86 -9.29
CA TYR A 71 5.08 8.59 -9.71
C TYR A 71 6.34 7.74 -9.81
N CYS A 72 6.29 6.48 -9.37
CA CYS A 72 7.47 5.63 -9.43
C CYS A 72 7.76 5.14 -10.85
N ALA A 73 9.04 4.91 -11.14
CA ALA A 73 9.50 4.24 -12.34
C ALA A 73 9.96 2.81 -12.04
N TYR A 74 10.33 2.54 -10.78
CA TYR A 74 10.83 1.24 -10.35
C TYR A 74 10.15 0.83 -9.04
N ILE A 75 9.88 -0.48 -8.91
CA ILE A 75 9.40 -1.07 -7.65
C ILE A 75 10.32 -2.23 -7.30
N ARG A 76 10.90 -2.18 -6.08
CA ARG A 76 11.64 -3.31 -5.54
C ARG A 76 10.71 -4.11 -4.64
N LYS A 77 10.57 -5.39 -4.95
CA LYS A 77 9.77 -6.32 -4.17
C LYS A 77 10.69 -7.27 -3.41
N GLU A 78 10.57 -7.34 -2.09
CA GLU A 78 11.42 -8.17 -1.23
C GLU A 78 10.72 -9.40 -0.66
N GLY A 79 9.39 -9.50 -0.81
CA GLY A 79 8.65 -10.64 -0.31
C GLY A 79 7.24 -10.70 -0.84
N SER A 80 6.54 -11.79 -0.54
CA SER A 80 5.15 -11.96 -0.92
C SER A 80 4.22 -11.23 0.03
N LEU A 81 3.20 -10.59 -0.52
CA LEU A 81 2.16 -9.93 0.26
C LEU A 81 1.22 -10.97 0.87
N THR A 82 0.70 -10.68 2.06
CA THR A 82 -0.41 -11.44 2.62
C THR A 82 -1.71 -11.10 1.89
N ASP A 83 -2.74 -11.92 2.05
CA ASP A 83 -4.04 -11.67 1.43
C ASP A 83 -4.63 -10.32 1.85
N ASP A 84 -4.48 -9.95 3.12
CA ASP A 84 -4.94 -8.66 3.63
C ASP A 84 -4.16 -7.48 3.01
N GLU A 85 -2.86 -7.63 2.83
CA GLU A 85 -2.02 -6.62 2.17
C GLU A 85 -2.38 -6.47 0.69
N GLU A 86 -2.59 -7.58 -0.02
CA GLU A 86 -3.04 -7.56 -1.42
C GLU A 86 -4.39 -6.87 -1.58
N LYS A 87 -5.29 -7.09 -0.63
CA LYS A 87 -6.60 -6.43 -0.62
C LYS A 87 -6.47 -4.91 -0.52
N ILE A 88 -5.61 -4.42 0.36
CA ILE A 88 -5.36 -2.98 0.50
C ILE A 88 -4.82 -2.40 -0.81
N ILE A 89 -3.86 -3.06 -1.44
CA ILE A 89 -3.27 -2.62 -2.70
C ILE A 89 -4.33 -2.61 -3.80
N SER A 90 -5.09 -3.68 -3.93
CA SER A 90 -6.14 -3.82 -4.94
C SER A 90 -7.22 -2.74 -4.81
N GLU A 91 -7.63 -2.42 -3.60
CA GLU A 91 -8.67 -1.42 -3.35
C GLU A 91 -8.20 0.03 -3.57
N ASN A 92 -6.91 0.31 -3.37
CA ASN A 92 -6.41 1.69 -3.38
C ASN A 92 -5.64 2.06 -4.64
N ILE A 93 -4.90 1.13 -5.24
CA ILE A 93 -4.11 1.43 -6.44
C ILE A 93 -4.42 0.48 -7.62
N GLY A 94 -5.40 -0.38 -7.44
CA GLY A 94 -5.89 -1.26 -8.50
C GLY A 94 -5.05 -2.51 -8.72
N ALA A 95 -5.40 -3.28 -9.75
CA ALA A 95 -4.86 -4.61 -9.99
C ALA A 95 -3.47 -4.64 -10.64
N CYS A 96 -2.88 -3.48 -10.94
CA CYS A 96 -1.63 -3.44 -11.73
C CYS A 96 -0.43 -4.04 -10.98
N ILE A 97 -0.39 -3.94 -9.66
CA ILE A 97 0.68 -4.53 -8.83
C ILE A 97 0.41 -6.02 -8.60
N CYS A 98 -0.83 -6.44 -8.68
CA CYS A 98 -1.27 -7.81 -8.42
C CYS A 98 -1.27 -8.69 -9.67
N ASN A 99 -0.55 -8.31 -10.72
CA ASN A 99 -0.31 -9.14 -11.89
C ASN A 99 0.38 -10.44 -11.42
N GLU A 100 -0.08 -11.60 -11.91
CA GLU A 100 0.45 -12.90 -11.48
C GLU A 100 1.96 -13.01 -11.64
N ASP A 101 2.51 -12.51 -12.74
CA ASP A 101 3.95 -12.53 -12.99
C ASP A 101 4.73 -11.63 -12.02
N PHE A 102 4.12 -10.54 -11.60
CA PHE A 102 4.74 -9.59 -10.70
C PHE A 102 4.56 -9.99 -9.23
N SER A 103 3.39 -10.49 -8.85
CA SER A 103 3.07 -10.80 -7.45
C SER A 103 3.91 -11.92 -6.85
N CYS A 104 4.38 -12.84 -7.69
CA CYS A 104 5.15 -14.00 -7.24
C CYS A 104 6.67 -13.80 -7.30
N ALA A 105 7.14 -12.77 -7.98
CA ALA A 105 8.56 -12.53 -8.20
C ALA A 105 9.17 -11.57 -7.17
N VAL A 106 10.40 -11.84 -6.78
CA VAL A 106 11.20 -10.95 -5.92
C VAL A 106 12.25 -10.27 -6.79
N GLY A 107 12.55 -9.01 -6.53
CA GLY A 107 13.56 -8.25 -7.25
C GLY A 107 13.11 -6.85 -7.62
N LEU A 108 13.86 -6.21 -8.50
CA LEU A 108 13.58 -4.87 -8.98
C LEU A 108 12.80 -4.94 -10.30
N PHE A 109 11.74 -4.17 -10.41
CA PHE A 109 10.88 -4.13 -11.59
C PHE A 109 10.79 -2.71 -12.14
N GLU A 110 10.85 -2.58 -13.46
CA GLU A 110 10.67 -1.32 -14.18
C GLU A 110 9.35 -1.33 -14.94
N TYR A 111 8.63 -0.21 -14.91
CA TYR A 111 7.39 -0.07 -15.66
C TYR A 111 7.69 0.18 -17.14
N ASN A 112 7.17 -0.67 -18.00
CA ASN A 112 7.29 -0.52 -19.45
C ASN A 112 6.06 0.21 -20.00
N MET A 113 6.24 1.46 -20.41
CA MET A 113 5.13 2.29 -20.90
C MET A 113 4.53 1.79 -22.21
N ARG A 114 5.29 1.01 -23.00
CA ARG A 114 4.81 0.48 -24.28
C ARG A 114 3.82 -0.66 -24.09
N THR A 115 4.08 -1.52 -23.13
CA THR A 115 3.25 -2.72 -22.85
C THR A 115 2.31 -2.54 -21.69
N GLY A 116 2.54 -1.53 -20.83
CA GLY A 116 1.81 -1.36 -19.58
C GLY A 116 2.12 -2.40 -18.54
N LEU A 117 3.23 -3.13 -18.70
CA LEU A 117 3.63 -4.22 -17.79
C LEU A 117 4.90 -3.86 -17.02
N TRP A 118 5.03 -4.47 -15.84
CA TRP A 118 6.25 -4.39 -15.05
C TRP A 118 7.21 -5.49 -15.49
N VAL A 119 8.46 -5.12 -15.75
CA VAL A 119 9.50 -6.02 -16.23
C VAL A 119 10.62 -6.09 -15.22
N LYS A 120 11.08 -7.30 -14.89
CA LYS A 120 12.20 -7.49 -13.97
C LYS A 120 13.50 -6.94 -14.58
N VAL A 121 14.22 -6.16 -13.79
CA VAL A 121 15.48 -5.54 -14.16
C VAL A 121 16.63 -6.35 -13.55
N ASP A 122 17.65 -6.63 -14.35
CA ASP A 122 18.86 -7.26 -13.84
C ASP A 122 19.66 -6.23 -13.04
N GLU A 123 19.95 -6.56 -11.80
CA GLU A 123 20.76 -5.73 -10.91
C GLU A 123 22.27 -6.02 -11.07
#